data_2f0692791e4c8d8f7532938ccf0afee0
#
_entry.id   2f0692791e4c8d8f7532938ccf0afee0
#
_cell.length_a   1.000
_cell.length_b   1.000
_cell.length_c   1.000
_cell.angle_alpha   90.00
_cell.angle_beta   90.00
_cell.angle_gamma   90.00
#
_symmetry.space_group_name_H-M   'P 1'
#
loop_
_entity.id
_entity.type
_entity.pdbx_description
1 polymer ?
#
loop_
_entity_poly.entity_id
_entity_poly.type
_entity_poly.pdbx_seq_one_letter_code
_entity_poly.pdbx_strand_id
1 'polypeptide(L)'
;MSPTARYDAFVQRLTQSVLDTPGDAAPALRRAVLERGKRPGSPGREALAPELASYIDKVARHAYKVTDAELASLQTRHSQDTLFEMTVAATVGAALHRLERGMAALRGEEPD
;
A
#
# COMPACT_ATOMS: atom_id res chain seq x y z
N MET A 1 20.74 -18.49 8.80
CA MET A 1 19.73 -17.92 7.88
C MET A 1 20.36 -16.88 7.01
N SER A 2 20.15 -16.94 5.71
CA SER A 2 20.68 -15.94 4.78
C SER A 2 19.97 -14.60 4.96
N PRO A 3 20.61 -13.47 4.59
CA PRO A 3 19.92 -12.17 4.60
C PRO A 3 18.65 -12.16 3.75
N THR A 4 18.67 -12.85 2.61
CA THR A 4 17.51 -12.94 1.72
C THR A 4 16.34 -13.65 2.40
N ALA A 5 16.60 -14.77 3.09
CA ALA A 5 15.54 -15.49 3.81
C ALA A 5 14.94 -14.66 4.93
N ARG A 6 15.75 -13.89 5.64
CA ARG A 6 15.28 -13.00 6.69
C ARG A 6 14.40 -11.89 6.14
N TYR A 7 14.82 -11.29 5.02
CA TYR A 7 14.07 -10.28 4.32
C TYR A 7 12.71 -10.82 3.86
N ASP A 8 12.71 -11.97 3.19
CA ASP A 8 11.48 -12.59 2.69
C ASP A 8 10.51 -12.90 3.82
N ALA A 9 11.00 -13.42 4.94
CA ALA A 9 10.18 -13.71 6.11
C ALA A 9 9.56 -12.42 6.70
N PHE A 10 10.33 -11.35 6.76
CA PHE A 10 9.86 -10.05 7.25
C PHE A 10 8.76 -9.50 6.34
N VAL A 11 8.99 -9.50 5.03
CA VAL A 11 8.01 -9.01 4.03
C VAL A 11 6.71 -9.81 4.13
N GLN A 12 6.82 -11.13 4.24
CA GLN A 12 5.66 -12.00 4.35
C GLN A 12 4.85 -11.70 5.61
N ARG A 13 5.50 -11.55 6.75
CA ARG A 13 4.81 -11.24 8.01
C ARG A 13 4.12 -9.89 7.96
N LEU A 14 4.79 -8.88 7.40
CA LEU A 14 4.23 -7.55 7.29
C LEU A 14 3.00 -7.55 6.37
N THR A 15 3.11 -8.21 5.22
CA THR A 15 2.01 -8.34 4.27
C THR A 15 0.81 -9.06 4.91
N GLN A 16 1.05 -10.18 5.58
CA GLN A 16 -0.01 -10.92 6.26
C GLN A 16 -0.66 -10.11 7.37
N SER A 17 0.12 -9.34 8.10
CA SER A 17 -0.41 -8.48 9.16
C SER A 17 -1.43 -7.48 8.62
N VAL A 18 -1.15 -6.89 7.45
CA VAL A 18 -2.10 -5.96 6.82
C VAL A 18 -3.35 -6.68 6.32
N LEU A 19 -3.19 -7.87 5.70
CA LEU A 19 -4.29 -8.56 5.03
C LEU A 19 -5.16 -9.37 5.97
N ASP A 20 -4.59 -9.93 7.02
CA ASP A 20 -5.28 -10.89 7.88
C ASP A 20 -5.80 -10.29 9.19
N THR A 21 -5.36 -9.08 9.56
CA THR A 21 -5.87 -8.42 10.75
C THR A 21 -7.35 -8.11 10.56
N PRO A 22 -8.22 -8.46 11.54
CA PRO A 22 -9.63 -8.12 11.45
C PRO A 22 -9.84 -6.62 11.34
N GLY A 23 -10.80 -6.22 10.51
CA GLY A 23 -11.11 -4.81 10.31
C GLY A 23 -12.35 -4.63 9.44
N ASP A 24 -12.68 -3.37 9.18
CA ASP A 24 -13.88 -3.00 8.42
C ASP A 24 -13.68 -3.17 6.91
N ALA A 25 -12.46 -2.97 6.41
CA ALA A 25 -12.19 -3.13 4.99
C ALA A 25 -12.06 -4.61 4.63
N ALA A 26 -12.69 -5.02 3.53
CA ALA A 26 -12.58 -6.39 3.05
C ALA A 26 -11.12 -6.74 2.73
N PRO A 27 -10.68 -7.98 3.01
CA PRO A 27 -9.31 -8.39 2.69
C PRO A 27 -8.92 -8.18 1.22
N ALA A 28 -9.84 -8.42 0.29
CA ALA A 28 -9.58 -8.20 -1.14
C ALA A 28 -9.31 -6.73 -1.44
N LEU A 29 -10.05 -5.82 -0.80
CA LEU A 29 -9.82 -4.39 -0.95
C LEU A 29 -8.46 -3.99 -0.37
N ARG A 30 -8.13 -4.48 0.81
CA ARG A 30 -6.83 -4.19 1.43
C ARG A 30 -5.68 -4.69 0.57
N ARG A 31 -5.82 -5.87 -0.04
CA ARG A 31 -4.83 -6.41 -0.96
C ARG A 31 -4.66 -5.52 -2.19
N ALA A 32 -5.77 -5.10 -2.80
CA ALA A 32 -5.73 -4.22 -3.98
C ALA A 32 -5.03 -2.90 -3.64
N VAL A 33 -5.33 -2.32 -2.48
CA VAL A 33 -4.72 -1.07 -2.03
C VAL A 33 -3.24 -1.25 -1.74
N LEU A 34 -2.85 -2.33 -1.09
CA LEU A 34 -1.45 -2.63 -0.82
C LEU A 34 -0.65 -2.75 -2.13
N GLU A 35 -1.19 -3.49 -3.10
CA GLU A 35 -0.54 -3.66 -4.41
C GLU A 35 -0.42 -2.32 -5.14
N ARG A 36 -1.46 -1.48 -5.08
CA ARG A 36 -1.41 -0.13 -5.66
C ARG A 36 -0.35 0.73 -4.97
N GLY A 37 -0.22 0.62 -3.66
CA GLY A 37 0.81 1.33 -2.89
C GLY A 37 2.22 0.92 -3.31
N LYS A 38 2.42 -0.35 -3.62
CA LYS A 38 3.71 -0.84 -4.13
C LYS A 38 4.03 -0.28 -5.51
N ARG A 39 3.01 -0.08 -6.35
CA ARG A 39 3.17 0.37 -7.74
C ARG A 39 2.12 1.42 -8.07
N PRO A 40 2.28 2.64 -7.55
CA PRO A 40 1.31 3.71 -7.80
C PRO A 40 1.13 3.96 -9.29
N GLY A 41 -0.12 4.20 -9.68
CA GLY A 41 -0.48 4.38 -11.08
C GLY A 41 -0.74 3.09 -11.85
N SER A 42 -0.44 1.94 -11.27
CA SER A 42 -0.65 0.64 -11.91
C SER A 42 -2.08 0.16 -11.70
N PRO A 43 -2.74 -0.42 -12.73
CA PRO A 43 -4.14 -0.85 -12.58
C PRO A 43 -4.34 -2.02 -11.61
N GLY A 44 -3.35 -2.90 -11.42
CA GLY A 44 -3.49 -4.04 -10.54
C GLY A 44 -4.48 -5.08 -11.05
N ARG A 45 -4.75 -6.11 -10.23
CA ARG A 45 -5.71 -7.17 -10.56
C ARG A 45 -7.15 -6.71 -10.40
N GLU A 46 -7.41 -5.90 -9.38
CA GLU A 46 -8.73 -5.35 -9.14
C GLU A 46 -8.67 -3.86 -9.34
N ALA A 47 -9.59 -3.35 -10.17
CA ALA A 47 -9.67 -1.92 -10.42
C ALA A 47 -10.23 -1.23 -9.19
N LEU A 48 -9.52 -0.23 -8.68
CA LEU A 48 -10.02 0.65 -7.64
C LEU A 48 -10.81 1.78 -8.28
N ALA A 49 -11.82 2.28 -7.56
CA ALA A 49 -12.53 3.47 -8.01
C ALA A 49 -11.52 4.61 -8.23
N PRO A 50 -11.70 5.43 -9.30
CA PRO A 50 -10.70 6.44 -9.64
C PRO A 50 -10.33 7.39 -8.51
N GLU A 51 -11.32 7.82 -7.72
CA GLU A 51 -11.09 8.71 -6.58
C GLU A 51 -10.23 8.05 -5.51
N LEU A 52 -10.53 6.79 -5.19
CA LEU A 52 -9.74 6.03 -4.23
C LEU A 52 -8.34 5.78 -4.75
N ALA A 53 -8.20 5.37 -6.02
CA ALA A 53 -6.90 5.14 -6.63
C ALA A 53 -6.02 6.38 -6.58
N SER A 54 -6.59 7.56 -6.87
CA SER A 54 -5.87 8.83 -6.79
C SER A 54 -5.39 9.11 -5.37
N TYR A 55 -6.24 8.87 -4.37
CA TYR A 55 -5.87 9.03 -2.97
C TYR A 55 -4.71 8.11 -2.59
N ILE A 56 -4.81 6.82 -2.96
CA ILE A 56 -3.78 5.83 -2.66
C ILE A 56 -2.44 6.22 -3.31
N ASP A 57 -2.46 6.68 -4.55
CA ASP A 57 -1.25 7.11 -5.25
C ASP A 57 -0.59 8.30 -4.52
N LYS A 58 -1.40 9.24 -4.03
CA LYS A 58 -0.89 10.38 -3.26
C LYS A 58 -0.28 9.93 -1.94
N VAL A 59 -0.96 9.05 -1.21
CA VAL A 59 -0.43 8.51 0.05
C VAL A 59 0.92 7.82 -0.20
N ALA A 60 1.03 7.05 -1.27
CA ALA A 60 2.25 6.31 -1.57
C ALA A 60 3.41 7.20 -2.03
N ARG A 61 3.13 8.26 -2.78
CA ARG A 61 4.17 9.11 -3.40
C ARG A 61 4.30 10.48 -2.77
N HIS A 62 3.18 11.13 -2.48
CA HIS A 62 3.14 12.56 -2.11
C HIS A 62 1.99 12.81 -1.13
N ALA A 63 2.08 12.24 0.07
CA ALA A 63 1.00 12.34 1.06
C ALA A 63 0.62 13.79 1.35
N TYR A 64 1.56 14.73 1.24
CA TYR A 64 1.30 16.16 1.47
C TYR A 64 0.35 16.76 0.44
N LYS A 65 0.08 16.09 -0.66
CA LYS A 65 -0.87 16.57 -1.69
C LYS A 65 -2.31 16.17 -1.42
N VAL A 66 -2.55 15.33 -0.40
CA VAL A 66 -3.91 14.97 -0.01
C VAL A 66 -4.60 16.19 0.58
N THR A 67 -5.80 16.52 0.08
CA THR A 67 -6.55 17.69 0.54
C THR A 67 -7.70 17.26 1.44
N ASP A 68 -8.16 18.21 2.26
CA ASP A 68 -9.34 17.98 3.10
C ASP A 68 -10.58 17.69 2.27
N ALA A 69 -10.69 18.30 1.09
CA ALA A 69 -11.81 18.07 0.18
C ALA A 69 -11.83 16.62 -0.33
N GLU A 70 -10.65 16.07 -0.67
CA GLU A 70 -10.54 14.68 -1.07
C GLU A 70 -10.97 13.74 0.04
N LEU A 71 -10.50 13.98 1.26
CA LEU A 71 -10.88 13.16 2.41
C LEU A 71 -12.37 13.24 2.69
N ALA A 72 -12.95 14.43 2.64
CA ALA A 72 -14.38 14.61 2.85
C ALA A 72 -15.19 13.83 1.81
N SER A 73 -14.78 13.87 0.55
CA SER A 73 -15.45 13.13 -0.52
C SER A 73 -15.37 11.62 -0.30
N LEU A 74 -14.20 11.12 0.07
CA LEU A 74 -14.02 9.68 0.34
C LEU A 74 -14.85 9.23 1.56
N GLN A 75 -15.00 10.09 2.56
CA GLN A 75 -15.79 9.79 3.77
C GLN A 75 -17.28 9.67 3.47
N THR A 76 -17.75 10.13 2.33
CA THR A 76 -19.15 9.90 1.92
C THR A 76 -19.39 8.46 1.47
N ARG A 77 -18.35 7.73 1.11
CA ARG A 77 -18.43 6.37 0.57
C ARG A 77 -17.81 5.31 1.46
N HIS A 78 -16.91 5.73 2.34
CA HIS A 78 -16.16 4.82 3.21
C HIS A 78 -16.19 5.32 4.63
N SER A 79 -16.27 4.41 5.59
CA SER A 79 -16.16 4.78 7.01
C SER A 79 -14.74 5.27 7.29
N GLN A 80 -14.60 6.01 8.38
CA GLN A 80 -13.29 6.49 8.83
C GLN A 80 -12.34 5.33 9.10
N ASP A 81 -12.86 4.25 9.71
CA ASP A 81 -12.05 3.07 9.99
C ASP A 81 -11.59 2.38 8.71
N THR A 82 -12.46 2.25 7.71
CA THR A 82 -12.09 1.68 6.41
C THR A 82 -11.02 2.52 5.73
N LEU A 83 -11.17 3.86 5.74
CA LEU A 83 -10.16 4.75 5.17
C LEU A 83 -8.82 4.63 5.89
N PHE A 84 -8.85 4.51 7.22
CA PHE A 84 -7.63 4.31 8.01
C PHE A 84 -6.92 3.02 7.58
N GLU A 85 -7.66 1.92 7.48
CA GLU A 85 -7.10 0.63 7.09
C GLU A 85 -6.50 0.67 5.68
N MET A 86 -7.18 1.33 4.75
CA MET A 86 -6.68 1.49 3.38
C MET A 86 -5.42 2.37 3.36
N THR A 87 -5.37 3.42 4.17
CA THR A 87 -4.20 4.29 4.27
C THR A 87 -3.00 3.51 4.80
N VAL A 88 -3.20 2.67 5.81
CA VAL A 88 -2.16 1.78 6.34
C VAL A 88 -1.67 0.83 5.25
N ALA A 89 -2.59 0.19 4.52
CA ALA A 89 -2.23 -0.74 3.46
C ALA A 89 -1.41 -0.05 2.36
N ALA A 90 -1.80 1.15 1.95
CA ALA A 90 -1.08 1.93 0.95
C ALA A 90 0.33 2.29 1.44
N THR A 91 0.45 2.70 2.70
CA THR A 91 1.72 3.07 3.32
C THR A 91 2.65 1.86 3.41
N VAL A 92 2.12 0.71 3.82
CA VAL A 92 2.90 -0.53 3.88
C VAL A 92 3.36 -0.92 2.48
N GLY A 93 2.47 -0.84 1.48
CA GLY A 93 2.84 -1.11 0.08
C GLY A 93 3.99 -0.24 -0.39
N ALA A 94 3.93 1.06 -0.13
CA ALA A 94 4.99 2.00 -0.49
C ALA A 94 6.30 1.67 0.24
N ALA A 95 6.22 1.32 1.51
CA ALA A 95 7.39 0.94 2.30
C ALA A 95 8.02 -0.33 1.78
N LEU A 96 7.22 -1.33 1.41
CA LEU A 96 7.71 -2.59 0.83
C LEU A 96 8.44 -2.35 -0.49
N HIS A 97 7.92 -1.45 -1.33
CA HIS A 97 8.60 -1.08 -2.57
C HIS A 97 9.97 -0.47 -2.29
N ARG A 98 10.06 0.46 -1.34
CA ARG A 98 11.33 1.08 -0.96
C ARG A 98 12.31 0.07 -0.39
N LEU A 99 11.82 -0.86 0.44
CA LEU A 99 12.66 -1.93 1.00
C LEU A 99 13.20 -2.83 -0.10
N GLU A 100 12.36 -3.22 -1.05
CA GLU A 100 12.77 -4.02 -2.20
C GLU A 100 13.86 -3.33 -3.01
N ARG A 101 13.70 -2.03 -3.27
CA ARG A 101 14.70 -1.24 -3.98
C ARG A 101 16.02 -1.15 -3.20
N GLY A 102 15.93 -0.95 -1.89
CA GLY A 102 17.11 -0.93 -1.04
C GLY A 102 17.86 -2.26 -1.03
N MET A 103 17.12 -3.36 -0.96
CA MET A 103 17.73 -4.69 -0.99
C MET A 103 18.35 -4.97 -2.37
N ALA A 104 17.72 -4.54 -3.46
CA ALA A 104 18.28 -4.66 -4.80
C ALA A 104 19.61 -3.90 -4.90
N ALA A 105 19.66 -2.68 -4.36
CA ALA A 105 20.89 -1.88 -4.35
C ALA A 105 21.99 -2.57 -3.55
N LEU A 106 21.64 -3.18 -2.41
CA LEU A 106 22.63 -3.91 -1.60
C LEU A 106 23.19 -5.13 -2.32
N ARG A 107 22.41 -5.73 -3.22
CA ARG A 107 22.87 -6.85 -4.05
C ARG A 107 23.62 -6.40 -5.30
N GLY A 108 23.77 -5.08 -5.52
CA GLY A 108 24.42 -4.53 -6.70
C GLY A 108 23.56 -4.55 -7.95
N GLU A 109 22.25 -4.69 -7.81
CA GLU A 109 21.33 -4.68 -8.95
C GLU A 109 21.06 -3.25 -9.41
N GLU A 110 20.93 -3.08 -10.75
CA GLU A 110 20.59 -1.78 -11.31
C GLU A 110 19.18 -1.37 -10.93
N PRO A 111 18.96 -0.13 -10.52
CA PRO A 111 17.60 0.36 -10.28
C PRO A 111 16.86 0.54 -11.61
N ASP A 112 15.61 0.19 -11.61
CA ASP A 112 14.73 0.41 -12.77
C ASP A 112 14.21 1.84 -12.82
#